data_c153966f592e968b161d8cde790e1d04
#
_entry.id   c153966f592e968b161d8cde790e1d04
#
_cell.length_a   1.000
_cell.length_b   1.000
_cell.length_c   1.000
_cell.angle_alpha   90.00
_cell.angle_beta   90.00
_cell.angle_gamma   90.00
#
_symmetry.space_group_name_H-M   'P 1'
#
loop_
_entity.id
_entity.type
_entity.pdbx_description
1 polymer ?
#
loop_
_entity_poly.entity_id
_entity_poly.type
_entity_poly.pdbx_seq_one_letter_code
_entity_poly.pdbx_strand_id
1 'polypeptide(L)'
;NDPFYLYNTALNQARNNYYGNNYTPHMFTGGDDSGSSSSTWRSHALNMIGENTPVTIELSGGIDGYEVDVSVLVSSESDLSSANTVLIVAATIDSVYYAGPNGLLNHHGVIIEYLTATNTGDAITLDGTNDVQINYEWTMDSNWPNNNTVTWDISDLNIVAFVQNYSSKEVYQVEAGRVNEMNNETDEDGVVNSDDNCPDTYNPDQVDVD
;
A
#
# COMPACT_ATOMS: atom_id res chain seq x y z
N ASN A 1 -3.13 25.34 -6.66
CA ASN A 1 -2.74 24.59 -5.46
C ASN A 1 -3.37 23.21 -5.55
N ASP A 2 -2.53 22.16 -5.50
CA ASP A 2 -2.96 20.78 -5.51
C ASP A 2 -3.51 20.41 -4.11
N PRO A 3 -4.80 20.06 -3.97
CA PRO A 3 -5.39 19.77 -2.67
C PRO A 3 -4.76 18.52 -2.03
N PHE A 4 -4.37 17.53 -2.82
CA PHE A 4 -3.78 16.28 -2.34
C PHE A 4 -2.38 16.52 -1.74
N TYR A 5 -1.56 17.33 -2.42
CA TYR A 5 -0.26 17.74 -1.89
C TYR A 5 -0.39 18.55 -0.60
N LEU A 6 -1.34 19.49 -0.56
CA LEU A 6 -1.51 20.39 0.58
C LEU A 6 -2.05 19.68 1.83
N TYR A 7 -2.81 18.60 1.65
CA TYR A 7 -3.33 17.84 2.76
C TYR A 7 -2.23 17.20 3.60
N ASN A 8 -1.25 16.57 2.94
CA ASN A 8 -0.09 15.97 3.63
C ASN A 8 1.23 16.39 2.97
N THR A 9 1.59 17.66 3.15
CA THR A 9 2.79 18.25 2.54
C THR A 9 4.07 17.55 2.99
N ALA A 10 4.14 17.16 4.27
CA ALA A 10 5.33 16.52 4.84
C ALA A 10 5.60 15.15 4.20
N LEU A 11 4.58 14.34 4.04
CA LEU A 11 4.64 13.03 3.37
C LEU A 11 5.07 13.18 1.91
N ASN A 12 4.36 14.01 1.16
CA ASN A 12 4.64 14.22 -0.25
C ASN A 12 6.06 14.76 -0.48
N GLN A 13 6.51 15.70 0.36
CA GLN A 13 7.84 16.26 0.26
C GLN A 13 8.94 15.25 0.61
N ALA A 14 8.71 14.39 1.60
CA ALA A 14 9.67 13.34 1.98
C ALA A 14 9.92 12.37 0.82
N ARG A 15 8.87 11.91 0.12
CA ARG A 15 8.99 11.03 -1.04
C ARG A 15 9.63 11.73 -2.24
N ASN A 16 9.24 12.97 -2.53
CA ASN A 16 9.89 13.77 -3.57
C ASN A 16 11.40 13.90 -3.33
N ASN A 17 11.81 14.19 -2.09
CA ASN A 17 13.22 14.31 -1.72
C ASN A 17 13.95 12.96 -1.83
N TYR A 18 13.34 11.87 -1.38
CA TYR A 18 13.92 10.53 -1.47
C TYR A 18 14.23 10.12 -2.92
N TYR A 19 13.29 10.37 -3.84
CA TYR A 19 13.50 10.10 -5.26
C TYR A 19 14.28 11.21 -5.99
N GLY A 20 14.50 12.37 -5.37
CA GLY A 20 15.12 13.53 -6.03
C GLY A 20 14.21 14.16 -7.08
N ASN A 21 12.88 13.96 -6.95
CA ASN A 21 11.91 14.50 -7.89
C ASN A 21 11.77 16.01 -7.73
N ASN A 22 11.83 16.74 -8.85
CA ASN A 22 11.76 18.20 -8.89
C ASN A 22 10.86 18.77 -9.99
N TYR A 23 10.13 17.89 -10.71
CA TYR A 23 9.19 18.30 -11.76
C TYR A 23 8.02 17.31 -11.88
N THR A 24 6.95 17.74 -12.52
CA THR A 24 5.76 16.93 -12.83
C THR A 24 5.31 17.16 -14.26
N PRO A 25 4.75 16.15 -14.95
CA PRO A 25 4.57 14.77 -14.49
C PRO A 25 5.89 13.99 -14.46
N HIS A 26 6.09 13.12 -13.48
CA HIS A 26 7.26 12.27 -13.34
C HIS A 26 6.85 10.90 -12.78
N MET A 27 7.42 9.83 -13.28
CA MET A 27 7.17 8.45 -12.87
C MET A 27 8.46 7.78 -12.43
N PHE A 28 8.36 7.00 -11.37
CA PHE A 28 9.35 6.00 -10.97
C PHE A 28 8.71 4.63 -11.05
N THR A 29 9.30 3.69 -11.76
CA THR A 29 8.77 2.34 -11.97
C THR A 29 9.72 1.33 -11.36
N GLY A 30 9.27 0.55 -10.38
CA GLY A 30 10.13 -0.38 -9.65
C GLY A 30 11.27 0.28 -8.86
N GLY A 31 11.19 1.60 -8.68
CA GLY A 31 12.24 2.41 -8.06
C GLY A 31 13.11 3.19 -9.05
N ASP A 32 13.11 2.82 -10.32
CA ASP A 32 13.88 3.45 -11.38
C ASP A 32 13.19 4.69 -11.96
N ASP A 33 13.99 5.69 -12.31
CA ASP A 33 13.52 6.92 -12.96
C ASP A 33 13.01 6.61 -14.38
N SER A 34 11.71 6.81 -14.58
CA SER A 34 11.03 6.64 -15.87
C SER A 34 10.73 7.96 -16.58
N GLY A 35 11.13 9.07 -15.99
CA GLY A 35 10.98 10.42 -16.55
C GLY A 35 9.54 10.87 -16.73
N SER A 36 9.28 11.70 -17.75
CA SER A 36 7.98 12.37 -17.96
C SER A 36 7.19 11.85 -19.17
N SER A 37 7.68 10.84 -19.89
CA SER A 37 7.05 10.33 -21.10
C SER A 37 6.19 9.10 -20.82
N SER A 38 4.90 9.14 -21.15
CA SER A 38 3.99 8.02 -20.96
C SER A 38 4.39 6.76 -21.75
N SER A 39 5.06 6.91 -22.88
CA SER A 39 5.60 5.77 -23.64
C SER A 39 6.75 5.08 -22.88
N THR A 40 7.60 5.85 -22.20
CA THR A 40 8.68 5.32 -21.36
C THR A 40 8.09 4.63 -20.13
N TRP A 41 7.10 5.21 -19.47
CA TRP A 41 6.40 4.61 -18.32
C TRP A 41 5.83 3.24 -18.69
N ARG A 42 5.10 3.19 -19.83
CA ARG A 42 4.54 1.94 -20.34
C ARG A 42 5.62 0.90 -20.63
N SER A 43 6.72 1.30 -21.27
CA SER A 43 7.82 0.39 -21.59
C SER A 43 8.46 -0.19 -20.33
N HIS A 44 8.75 0.64 -19.34
CA HIS A 44 9.33 0.17 -18.07
C HIS A 44 8.36 -0.78 -17.34
N ALA A 45 7.08 -0.42 -17.23
CA ALA A 45 6.09 -1.28 -16.60
C ALA A 45 5.95 -2.65 -17.31
N LEU A 46 5.95 -2.66 -18.65
CA LEU A 46 5.86 -3.90 -19.42
C LEU A 46 7.11 -4.78 -19.26
N ASN A 47 8.27 -4.21 -19.09
CA ASN A 47 9.51 -4.97 -18.87
C ASN A 47 9.55 -5.68 -17.51
N MET A 48 8.79 -5.19 -16.52
CA MET A 48 8.71 -5.81 -15.19
C MET A 48 7.71 -6.98 -15.14
N ILE A 49 6.84 -7.11 -16.15
CA ILE A 49 5.86 -8.21 -16.19
C ILE A 49 6.56 -9.54 -16.37
N GLY A 50 6.37 -10.43 -15.39
CA GLY A 50 6.94 -11.79 -15.41
C GLY A 50 8.38 -11.87 -14.90
N GLU A 51 8.95 -10.78 -14.37
CA GLU A 51 10.18 -10.87 -13.60
C GLU A 51 9.93 -11.60 -12.27
N ASN A 52 10.87 -12.45 -11.90
CA ASN A 52 10.78 -13.19 -10.64
C ASN A 52 11.30 -12.33 -9.49
N THR A 53 10.59 -12.36 -8.39
CA THR A 53 11.02 -11.78 -7.12
C THR A 53 11.15 -12.88 -6.07
N PRO A 54 12.14 -12.82 -5.17
CA PRO A 54 12.22 -13.75 -4.06
C PRO A 54 11.31 -13.36 -2.89
N VAL A 55 10.64 -12.21 -2.95
CA VAL A 55 9.83 -11.66 -1.86
C VAL A 55 8.35 -11.91 -2.14
N THR A 56 7.62 -12.36 -1.13
CA THR A 56 6.16 -12.44 -1.12
C THR A 56 5.61 -11.51 -0.05
N ILE A 57 4.48 -10.87 -0.33
CA ILE A 57 3.74 -10.03 0.62
C ILE A 57 2.32 -10.56 0.67
N GLU A 58 1.80 -10.77 1.87
CA GLU A 58 0.39 -11.08 2.12
C GLU A 58 -0.22 -9.95 2.95
N LEU A 59 -1.40 -9.49 2.53
CA LEU A 59 -2.16 -8.45 3.21
C LEU A 59 -3.45 -9.04 3.76
N SER A 60 -3.71 -8.76 5.03
CA SER A 60 -5.01 -8.97 5.64
C SER A 60 -5.41 -7.75 6.47
N GLY A 61 -6.68 -7.60 6.78
CA GLY A 61 -7.13 -6.46 7.56
C GLY A 61 -8.60 -6.12 7.31
N GLY A 62 -9.02 -5.02 7.88
CA GLY A 62 -10.40 -4.57 7.78
C GLY A 62 -10.55 -3.09 8.11
N ILE A 63 -11.80 -2.63 8.03
CA ILE A 63 -12.18 -1.26 8.36
C ILE A 63 -13.49 -1.26 9.13
N ASP A 64 -13.53 -0.52 10.25
CA ASP A 64 -14.75 -0.18 10.97
C ASP A 64 -14.90 1.34 11.06
N GLY A 65 -15.82 1.89 10.28
CA GLY A 65 -15.97 3.34 10.13
C GLY A 65 -14.74 3.99 9.50
N TYR A 66 -13.88 4.62 10.30
CA TYR A 66 -12.61 5.22 9.91
C TYR A 66 -11.41 4.54 10.56
N GLU A 67 -11.62 3.51 11.35
CA GLU A 67 -10.56 2.73 11.99
C GLU A 67 -10.17 1.59 11.04
N VAL A 68 -8.89 1.50 10.74
CA VAL A 68 -8.30 0.56 9.77
C VAL A 68 -7.24 -0.25 10.47
N ASP A 69 -7.40 -1.58 10.40
CA ASP A 69 -6.42 -2.55 10.85
C ASP A 69 -5.81 -3.25 9.64
N VAL A 70 -4.48 -3.34 9.62
CA VAL A 70 -3.75 -4.00 8.53
C VAL A 70 -2.66 -4.88 9.10
N SER A 71 -2.65 -6.14 8.70
CA SER A 71 -1.55 -7.06 8.93
C SER A 71 -0.80 -7.30 7.62
N VAL A 72 0.52 -7.17 7.66
CA VAL A 72 1.42 -7.41 6.53
C VAL A 72 2.37 -8.53 6.90
N LEU A 73 2.29 -9.65 6.21
CA LEU A 73 3.24 -10.75 6.29
C LEU A 73 4.18 -10.67 5.09
N VAL A 74 5.49 -10.62 5.37
CA VAL A 74 6.55 -10.58 4.34
C VAL A 74 7.44 -11.78 4.51
N SER A 75 7.58 -12.58 3.45
CA SER A 75 8.51 -13.69 3.36
C SER A 75 9.52 -13.51 2.23
N SER A 76 10.63 -14.22 2.28
CA SER A 76 11.63 -14.22 1.22
C SER A 76 12.26 -15.59 1.04
N GLU A 77 12.36 -16.06 -0.20
CA GLU A 77 13.07 -17.29 -0.54
C GLU A 77 14.60 -17.12 -0.58
N SER A 78 15.08 -15.88 -0.47
CA SER A 78 16.51 -15.52 -0.54
C SER A 78 16.93 -14.74 0.69
N ASP A 79 18.19 -14.93 1.11
CA ASP A 79 18.79 -14.12 2.17
C ASP A 79 19.09 -12.69 1.64
N LEU A 80 18.27 -11.74 2.06
CA LEU A 80 18.40 -10.30 1.81
C LEU A 80 18.84 -9.54 3.07
N SER A 81 19.34 -10.23 4.10
CA SER A 81 19.72 -9.63 5.39
C SER A 81 20.82 -8.56 5.27
N SER A 82 21.65 -8.63 4.25
CA SER A 82 22.66 -7.61 3.93
C SER A 82 22.13 -6.44 3.12
N ALA A 83 20.92 -6.54 2.56
CA ALA A 83 20.27 -5.45 1.87
C ALA A 83 19.64 -4.47 2.87
N ASN A 84 19.60 -3.19 2.53
CA ASN A 84 18.92 -2.20 3.36
C ASN A 84 17.43 -2.20 3.04
N THR A 85 16.73 -3.27 3.44
CA THR A 85 15.31 -3.48 3.13
C THR A 85 14.39 -2.72 4.07
N VAL A 86 13.38 -2.08 3.49
CA VAL A 86 12.31 -1.41 4.20
C VAL A 86 10.95 -1.88 3.66
N LEU A 87 9.99 -2.02 4.56
CA LEU A 87 8.58 -2.17 4.23
C LEU A 87 7.94 -0.80 4.24
N ILE A 88 7.22 -0.45 3.19
CA ILE A 88 6.39 0.74 3.11
C ILE A 88 4.94 0.28 2.98
N VAL A 89 4.08 0.82 3.84
CA VAL A 89 2.63 0.58 3.80
C VAL A 89 1.94 1.93 3.68
N ALA A 90 1.17 2.09 2.62
CA ALA A 90 0.51 3.33 2.26
C ALA A 90 -1.00 3.12 2.11
N ALA A 91 -1.78 4.06 2.63
CA ALA A 91 -3.20 4.17 2.35
C ALA A 91 -3.42 5.07 1.14
N THR A 92 -4.21 4.60 0.18
CA THR A 92 -4.55 5.33 -1.05
C THR A 92 -6.05 5.28 -1.29
N ILE A 93 -6.59 6.28 -1.98
CA ILE A 93 -7.97 6.25 -2.50
C ILE A 93 -7.90 6.04 -4.01
N ASP A 94 -8.61 5.02 -4.50
CA ASP A 94 -8.55 4.64 -5.92
C ASP A 94 -9.37 5.54 -6.82
N SER A 95 -10.44 6.15 -6.31
CA SER A 95 -11.30 7.02 -7.12
C SER A 95 -11.60 8.32 -6.38
N VAL A 96 -10.89 9.38 -6.77
CA VAL A 96 -11.12 10.73 -6.24
C VAL A 96 -11.56 11.65 -7.37
N TYR A 97 -12.73 12.24 -7.24
CA TYR A 97 -13.18 13.29 -8.15
C TYR A 97 -12.61 14.64 -7.71
N TYR A 98 -11.89 15.28 -8.62
CA TYR A 98 -11.42 16.66 -8.48
C TYR A 98 -11.19 17.27 -9.86
N ALA A 99 -11.84 18.39 -10.15
CA ALA A 99 -11.63 19.12 -11.40
C ALA A 99 -10.27 19.83 -11.39
N GLY A 100 -9.23 19.12 -11.77
CA GLY A 100 -7.87 19.64 -11.82
C GLY A 100 -7.67 20.70 -12.90
N PRO A 101 -6.70 21.60 -12.74
CA PRO A 101 -6.39 22.64 -13.73
C PRO A 101 -5.97 22.09 -15.10
N ASN A 102 -5.53 20.83 -15.16
CA ASN A 102 -5.16 20.11 -16.38
C ASN A 102 -6.35 19.47 -17.11
N GLY A 103 -7.58 19.65 -16.59
CA GLY A 103 -8.82 19.08 -17.15
C GLY A 103 -9.12 17.65 -16.75
N LEU A 104 -8.28 17.00 -15.95
CA LEU A 104 -8.60 15.70 -15.37
C LEU A 104 -9.64 15.85 -14.27
N LEU A 105 -10.64 14.95 -14.29
CA LEU A 105 -11.73 14.95 -13.32
C LEU A 105 -11.60 13.82 -12.29
N ASN A 106 -11.03 12.69 -12.70
CA ASN A 106 -10.86 11.54 -11.83
C ASN A 106 -9.36 11.26 -11.63
N HIS A 107 -9.01 11.02 -10.38
CA HIS A 107 -7.65 10.71 -9.94
C HIS A 107 -7.66 9.35 -9.26
N HIS A 108 -6.68 8.51 -9.57
CA HIS A 108 -6.57 7.15 -9.06
C HIS A 108 -5.30 6.98 -8.23
N GLY A 109 -5.38 6.12 -7.20
CA GLY A 109 -4.25 5.82 -6.33
C GLY A 109 -3.71 7.05 -5.60
N VAL A 110 -4.61 7.95 -5.19
CA VAL A 110 -4.21 9.15 -4.44
C VAL A 110 -3.77 8.76 -3.05
N ILE A 111 -2.48 8.94 -2.77
CA ILE A 111 -1.91 8.64 -1.45
C ILE A 111 -2.44 9.63 -0.41
N ILE A 112 -2.88 9.10 0.72
CA ILE A 112 -3.41 9.88 1.83
C ILE A 112 -2.54 9.78 3.08
N GLU A 113 -1.95 8.60 3.35
CA GLU A 113 -1.06 8.42 4.51
C GLU A 113 -0.07 7.28 4.29
N TYR A 114 1.01 7.26 5.09
CA TYR A 114 1.83 6.10 5.35
C TYR A 114 1.52 5.54 6.73
N LEU A 115 1.25 4.24 6.79
CA LEU A 115 1.02 3.53 8.04
C LEU A 115 2.34 3.19 8.74
N THR A 116 3.42 3.09 7.97
CA THR A 116 4.77 2.88 8.50
C THR A 116 5.22 4.04 9.39
N ALA A 117 6.02 3.74 10.41
CA ALA A 117 6.47 4.71 11.42
C ALA A 117 7.25 5.88 10.81
N THR A 118 7.82 5.71 9.64
CA THR A 118 8.50 6.77 8.90
C THR A 118 8.08 6.81 7.43
N ASN A 119 8.15 7.97 6.80
CA ASN A 119 7.89 8.16 5.36
C ASN A 119 8.90 7.41 4.47
N THR A 120 9.94 6.84 5.06
CA THR A 120 10.98 6.07 4.39
C THR A 120 10.81 4.57 4.58
N GLY A 121 9.77 4.17 5.32
CA GLY A 121 9.42 2.77 5.63
C GLY A 121 9.99 2.27 6.96
N ASP A 122 9.51 1.12 7.37
CA ASP A 122 9.99 0.39 8.53
C ASP A 122 11.09 -0.58 8.10
N ALA A 123 12.23 -0.54 8.79
CA ALA A 123 13.35 -1.44 8.48
C ALA A 123 12.96 -2.88 8.81
N ILE A 124 13.14 -3.77 7.84
CA ILE A 124 12.88 -5.21 8.00
C ILE A 124 14.13 -6.01 7.63
N THR A 125 14.24 -7.21 8.19
CA THR A 125 15.33 -8.14 7.86
C THR A 125 14.73 -9.41 7.27
N LEU A 126 15.05 -9.70 6.02
CA LEU A 126 14.61 -10.88 5.30
C LEU A 126 15.82 -11.82 5.16
N ASP A 127 15.86 -12.87 5.95
CA ASP A 127 17.01 -13.81 6.02
C ASP A 127 16.81 -15.09 5.18
N GLY A 128 15.69 -15.17 4.45
CA GLY A 128 15.34 -16.33 3.63
C GLY A 128 14.81 -17.53 4.42
N THR A 129 14.52 -17.35 5.72
CA THR A 129 14.08 -18.44 6.61
C THR A 129 12.90 -18.03 7.49
N ASN A 130 12.91 -16.79 7.97
CA ASN A 130 11.92 -16.28 8.90
C ASN A 130 11.07 -15.21 8.23
N ASP A 131 9.77 -15.34 8.41
CA ASP A 131 8.81 -14.35 7.95
C ASP A 131 8.77 -13.15 8.91
N VAL A 132 8.44 -11.99 8.39
CA VAL A 132 8.27 -10.75 9.15
C VAL A 132 6.82 -10.34 9.09
N GLN A 133 6.15 -10.33 10.24
CA GLN A 133 4.77 -9.86 10.36
C GLN A 133 4.75 -8.53 11.11
N ILE A 134 4.04 -7.53 10.55
CA ILE A 134 3.83 -6.23 11.17
C ILE A 134 2.35 -5.87 11.07
N ASN A 135 1.79 -5.44 12.20
CA ASN A 135 0.41 -4.99 12.29
C ASN A 135 0.38 -3.47 12.42
N TYR A 136 -0.54 -2.84 11.70
CA TYR A 136 -0.76 -1.41 11.71
C TYR A 136 -2.21 -1.13 12.10
N GLU A 137 -2.39 -0.22 13.06
CA GLU A 137 -3.67 0.36 13.42
C GLU A 137 -3.65 1.82 13.01
N TRP A 138 -4.65 2.28 12.28
CA TRP A 138 -4.71 3.64 11.78
C TRP A 138 -6.13 4.16 11.75
N THR A 139 -6.33 5.36 12.30
CA THR A 139 -7.62 6.06 12.17
C THR A 139 -7.51 7.10 11.08
N MET A 140 -8.25 6.92 10.02
CA MET A 140 -8.30 7.88 8.92
C MET A 140 -8.90 9.21 9.40
N ASP A 141 -8.24 10.32 9.08
CA ASP A 141 -8.80 11.65 9.36
C ASP A 141 -10.08 11.87 8.55
N SER A 142 -11.22 11.90 9.23
CA SER A 142 -12.53 12.17 8.63
C SER A 142 -12.64 13.54 7.95
N ASN A 143 -11.68 14.44 8.19
CA ASN A 143 -11.59 15.74 7.53
C ASN A 143 -10.70 15.71 6.29
N TRP A 144 -10.16 14.54 5.89
CA TRP A 144 -9.45 14.43 4.62
C TRP A 144 -10.37 14.98 3.51
N PRO A 145 -9.86 15.80 2.56
CA PRO A 145 -10.74 16.64 1.73
C PRO A 145 -11.87 15.85 1.08
N ASN A 146 -13.07 15.98 1.62
CA ASN A 146 -14.29 15.44 1.06
C ASN A 146 -15.36 16.55 1.13
N ASN A 147 -15.51 17.29 0.03
CA ASN A 147 -16.32 18.48 -0.03
C ASN A 147 -16.89 18.68 -1.46
N ASN A 148 -17.49 19.80 -1.74
CA ASN A 148 -18.10 20.08 -3.06
C ASN A 148 -17.09 20.09 -4.24
N THR A 149 -15.79 20.11 -3.99
CA THR A 149 -14.75 20.20 -5.02
C THR A 149 -13.86 18.97 -5.07
N VAL A 150 -13.76 18.22 -3.97
CA VAL A 150 -13.02 16.95 -3.87
C VAL A 150 -13.95 15.93 -3.25
N THR A 151 -14.30 14.88 -3.98
CA THR A 151 -15.19 13.83 -3.49
C THR A 151 -14.55 12.45 -3.68
N TRP A 152 -14.76 11.59 -2.71
CA TRP A 152 -14.29 10.21 -2.69
C TRP A 152 -15.20 9.36 -1.79
N ASP A 153 -15.10 8.06 -1.90
CA ASP A 153 -15.81 7.10 -1.07
C ASP A 153 -14.83 6.26 -0.26
N ILE A 154 -15.16 5.96 0.99
CA ILE A 154 -14.32 5.14 1.86
C ILE A 154 -14.18 3.71 1.34
N SER A 155 -15.16 3.21 0.59
CA SER A 155 -15.08 1.91 -0.07
C SER A 155 -14.00 1.81 -1.15
N ASP A 156 -13.45 2.95 -1.60
CA ASP A 156 -12.32 3.02 -2.53
C ASP A 156 -10.96 3.10 -1.82
N LEU A 157 -10.94 2.92 -0.49
CA LEU A 157 -9.71 2.87 0.28
C LEU A 157 -8.94 1.57 -0.02
N ASN A 158 -7.71 1.75 -0.45
CA ASN A 158 -6.75 0.67 -0.69
C ASN A 158 -5.54 0.81 0.22
N ILE A 159 -5.00 -0.33 0.62
CA ILE A 159 -3.65 -0.42 1.20
C ILE A 159 -2.70 -0.93 0.13
N VAL A 160 -1.57 -0.28 0.03
CA VAL A 160 -0.47 -0.67 -0.84
C VAL A 160 0.76 -0.92 0.03
N ALA A 161 1.22 -2.16 0.08
CA ALA A 161 2.45 -2.54 0.77
C ALA A 161 3.53 -2.89 -0.25
N PHE A 162 4.75 -2.42 -0.04
CA PHE A 162 5.86 -2.82 -0.89
C PHE A 162 7.18 -2.90 -0.11
N VAL A 163 8.00 -3.86 -0.52
CA VAL A 163 9.35 -4.04 0.01
C VAL A 163 10.35 -3.42 -0.95
N GLN A 164 11.18 -2.54 -0.43
CA GLN A 164 12.14 -1.75 -1.20
C GLN A 164 13.54 -1.82 -0.58
N ASN A 165 14.57 -1.89 -1.39
CA ASN A 165 15.91 -1.56 -0.95
C ASN A 165 16.01 -0.04 -0.82
N TYR A 166 16.19 0.44 0.40
CA TYR A 166 16.22 1.88 0.67
C TYR A 166 17.36 2.61 -0.04
N SER A 167 18.50 1.94 -0.24
CA SER A 167 19.68 2.56 -0.83
C SER A 167 19.66 2.60 -2.36
N SER A 168 19.30 1.47 -3.01
CA SER A 168 19.21 1.38 -4.47
C SER A 168 17.88 1.89 -5.03
N LYS A 169 16.85 1.94 -4.21
CA LYS A 169 15.43 2.21 -4.54
C LYS A 169 14.71 1.07 -5.26
N GLU A 170 15.38 -0.02 -5.54
CA GLU A 170 14.79 -1.21 -6.15
C GLU A 170 13.61 -1.71 -5.31
N VAL A 171 12.46 -1.88 -5.95
CA VAL A 171 11.26 -2.49 -5.35
C VAL A 171 11.28 -3.96 -5.66
N TYR A 172 11.34 -4.79 -4.61
CA TYR A 172 11.35 -6.24 -4.74
C TYR A 172 9.96 -6.81 -5.01
N GLN A 173 8.96 -6.31 -4.29
CA GLN A 173 7.58 -6.77 -4.42
C GLN A 173 6.62 -5.68 -3.98
N VAL A 174 5.41 -5.70 -4.54
CA VAL A 174 4.27 -4.88 -4.13
C VAL A 174 3.02 -5.74 -4.05
N GLU A 175 2.22 -5.50 -3.03
CA GLU A 175 0.88 -6.07 -2.89
C GLU A 175 -0.10 -4.95 -2.56
N ALA A 176 -1.33 -5.05 -3.07
CA ALA A 176 -2.37 -4.06 -2.84
C ALA A 176 -3.75 -4.70 -2.74
N GLY A 177 -4.57 -4.18 -1.84
CA GLY A 177 -5.94 -4.65 -1.68
C GLY A 177 -6.85 -3.56 -1.15
N ARG A 178 -8.13 -3.64 -1.49
CA ARG A 178 -9.17 -2.81 -0.88
C ARG A 178 -9.39 -3.27 0.55
N VAL A 179 -9.42 -2.33 1.49
CA VAL A 179 -9.52 -2.65 2.91
C VAL A 179 -10.77 -3.45 3.25
N ASN A 180 -11.89 -3.15 2.59
CA ASN A 180 -13.15 -3.87 2.76
C ASN A 180 -13.23 -5.23 2.03
N GLU A 181 -12.21 -5.57 1.24
CA GLU A 181 -12.11 -6.84 0.50
C GLU A 181 -10.90 -7.68 0.96
N MET A 182 -10.10 -7.17 1.91
CA MET A 182 -8.99 -7.91 2.49
C MET A 182 -9.52 -9.06 3.35
N ASN A 183 -8.88 -10.20 3.22
CA ASN A 183 -9.16 -11.32 4.09
C ASN A 183 -8.77 -10.94 5.52
N ASN A 184 -9.76 -10.65 6.33
CA ASN A 184 -9.59 -10.59 7.77
C ASN A 184 -9.98 -11.97 8.31
N GLU A 185 -8.98 -12.75 8.67
CA GLU A 185 -9.15 -14.10 9.20
C GLU A 185 -8.34 -14.24 10.48
N THR A 186 -9.02 -14.51 11.59
CA THR A 186 -8.42 -14.46 12.93
C THR A 186 -7.85 -15.80 13.38
N ASP A 187 -8.49 -16.92 12.98
CA ASP A 187 -8.19 -18.26 13.49
C ASP A 187 -7.53 -19.20 12.45
N GLU A 188 -7.23 -18.66 11.25
CA GLU A 188 -6.52 -19.36 10.17
C GLU A 188 -7.23 -20.61 9.64
N ASP A 189 -8.57 -20.61 9.64
CA ASP A 189 -9.37 -21.75 9.17
C ASP A 189 -9.72 -21.69 7.66
N GLY A 190 -9.38 -20.60 6.99
CA GLY A 190 -9.62 -20.38 5.55
C GLY A 190 -10.93 -19.67 5.25
N VAL A 191 -11.70 -19.26 6.29
CA VAL A 191 -12.94 -18.50 6.16
C VAL A 191 -12.75 -17.12 6.75
N VAL A 192 -12.97 -16.09 5.93
CA VAL A 192 -12.83 -14.70 6.39
C VAL A 192 -13.82 -14.37 7.49
N ASN A 193 -13.43 -13.59 8.50
CA ASN A 193 -14.26 -13.27 9.66
C ASN A 193 -15.67 -12.75 9.33
N SER A 194 -15.86 -12.10 8.18
CA SER A 194 -17.18 -11.62 7.74
C SER A 194 -18.14 -12.76 7.34
N ASP A 195 -17.59 -13.89 6.93
CA ASP A 195 -18.32 -15.06 6.45
C ASP A 195 -18.23 -16.22 7.44
N ASP A 196 -17.44 -16.04 8.51
CA ASP A 196 -17.19 -17.03 9.53
C ASP A 196 -18.21 -16.94 10.69
N ASN A 197 -18.81 -18.08 11.01
CA ASN A 197 -19.76 -18.17 12.12
C ASN A 197 -19.07 -18.21 13.50
N CYS A 198 -17.76 -18.46 13.56
CA CYS A 198 -16.94 -18.52 14.77
C CYS A 198 -15.54 -17.88 14.56
N PRO A 199 -15.43 -16.57 14.31
CA PRO A 199 -14.21 -15.90 13.85
C PRO A 199 -12.94 -16.06 14.71
N ASP A 200 -13.08 -16.55 15.93
CA ASP A 200 -11.97 -16.77 16.88
C ASP A 200 -11.71 -18.28 17.14
N THR A 201 -12.37 -19.18 16.38
CA THR A 201 -12.29 -20.63 16.63
C THR A 201 -12.19 -21.39 15.33
N TYR A 202 -11.03 -21.98 15.06
CA TYR A 202 -10.74 -22.80 13.88
C TYR A 202 -11.86 -23.83 13.58
N ASN A 203 -12.68 -23.59 12.58
CA ASN A 203 -13.78 -24.44 12.13
C ASN A 203 -14.03 -24.32 10.61
N PRO A 204 -13.06 -24.74 9.75
CA PRO A 204 -13.08 -24.54 8.30
C PRO A 204 -14.30 -25.15 7.61
N ASP A 205 -15.04 -26.04 8.27
CA ASP A 205 -16.28 -26.60 7.78
C ASP A 205 -17.54 -25.82 8.23
N GLN A 206 -17.35 -24.72 8.98
CA GLN A 206 -18.39 -23.83 9.50
C GLN A 206 -19.49 -24.56 10.30
N VAL A 207 -19.11 -25.65 10.93
CA VAL A 207 -20.02 -26.41 11.82
C VAL A 207 -19.95 -25.81 13.23
N ASP A 208 -21.11 -25.35 13.70
CA ASP A 208 -21.28 -24.91 15.09
C ASP A 208 -21.02 -26.08 16.04
N VAL A 209 -20.06 -25.95 16.92
CA VAL A 209 -19.74 -26.93 17.97
C VAL A 209 -20.20 -26.35 19.32
N ASP A 210 -21.50 -26.37 19.57
CA ASP A 210 -22.06 -26.03 20.88
C ASP A 210 -21.70 -27.08 21.96
#